data_7aab5f607e75b093dc29528e586dbeea
#
_entry.id   7aab5f607e75b093dc29528e586dbeea
#
_cell.length_a   1.000
_cell.length_b   1.000
_cell.length_c   1.000
_cell.angle_alpha   90.00
_cell.angle_beta   90.00
_cell.angle_gamma   90.00
#
_symmetry.space_group_name_H-M   'P 1'
#
loop_
_entity.id
_entity.type
_entity.pdbx_description
1 polymer ?
#
loop_
_entity_poly.entity_id
_entity_poly.type
_entity_poly.pdbx_seq_one_letter_code
_entity_poly.pdbx_strand_id
1 'polypeptide(L)'
;MIQTEARKILKDAPVMWRRINSIGIILDCNSTYAVNLGYVKSEILGKPIFEHVPKNGWEEMNDSLKTWFETGKVTDRKITFSRQDKSIFSGLLQATSLYDENKNLIGSNTVIFNLT
;
A
#
# COMPACT_ATOMS: atom_id res chain seq x y z
N MET A 1 16.75 -9.67 -7.47
CA MET A 1 16.42 -11.11 -7.44
C MET A 1 15.34 -11.40 -6.45
N ILE A 2 15.60 -11.18 -5.17
CA ILE A 2 14.62 -11.41 -4.12
C ILE A 2 13.35 -10.60 -4.35
N GLN A 3 13.47 -9.33 -4.76
CA GLN A 3 12.33 -8.48 -5.06
C GLN A 3 11.47 -9.02 -6.21
N THR A 4 12.12 -9.58 -7.24
CA THR A 4 11.41 -10.15 -8.38
C THR A 4 10.61 -11.40 -7.98
N GLU A 5 11.20 -12.24 -7.13
CA GLU A 5 10.52 -13.44 -6.61
C GLU A 5 9.37 -13.04 -5.67
N ALA A 6 9.59 -12.08 -4.77
CA ALA A 6 8.57 -11.57 -3.88
C ALA A 6 7.41 -10.97 -4.68
N ARG A 7 7.70 -10.22 -5.74
CA ARG A 7 6.69 -9.65 -6.62
C ARG A 7 5.85 -10.73 -7.31
N LYS A 8 6.51 -11.80 -7.78
CA LYS A 8 5.81 -12.94 -8.39
C LYS A 8 4.84 -13.59 -7.40
N ILE A 9 5.31 -13.82 -6.19
CA ILE A 9 4.50 -14.43 -5.12
C ILE A 9 3.33 -13.53 -4.76
N LEU A 10 3.57 -12.23 -4.59
CA LEU A 10 2.55 -11.27 -4.17
C LEU A 10 1.53 -10.96 -5.25
N LYS A 11 1.90 -11.11 -6.52
CA LYS A 11 1.02 -10.79 -7.63
C LYS A 11 -0.34 -11.49 -7.56
N ASP A 12 -0.34 -12.76 -7.19
CA ASP A 12 -1.55 -13.58 -7.12
C ASP A 12 -1.91 -13.98 -5.69
N ALA A 13 -1.26 -13.38 -4.71
CA ALA A 13 -1.49 -13.70 -3.31
C ALA A 13 -2.91 -13.29 -2.87
N PRO A 14 -3.53 -14.02 -1.92
CA PRO A 14 -4.86 -13.66 -1.41
C PRO A 14 -4.84 -12.49 -0.44
N VAL A 15 -3.78 -11.72 -0.42
CA VAL A 15 -3.58 -10.55 0.43
C VAL A 15 -3.36 -9.33 -0.46
N MET A 16 -3.86 -8.17 -0.04
CA MET A 16 -3.65 -6.94 -0.78
C MET A 16 -2.19 -6.52 -0.71
N TRP A 17 -1.60 -6.23 -1.86
CA TRP A 17 -0.22 -5.77 -1.95
C TRP A 17 -0.13 -4.57 -2.88
N ARG A 18 0.67 -3.59 -2.48
CA ARG A 18 1.03 -2.46 -3.34
C ARG A 18 2.48 -2.06 -3.10
N ARG A 19 3.07 -1.45 -4.12
CA ARG A 19 4.38 -0.79 -4.02
C ARG A 19 4.16 0.69 -4.23
N ILE A 20 4.74 1.50 -3.35
CA ILE A 20 4.66 2.96 -3.46
C ILE A 20 6.06 3.53 -3.54
N ASN A 21 6.17 4.73 -4.12
CA ASN A 21 7.42 5.48 -4.09
C ASN A 21 7.53 6.28 -2.78
N SER A 22 8.61 7.07 -2.64
CA SER A 22 8.88 7.79 -1.39
C SER A 22 7.87 8.89 -1.06
N ILE A 23 7.04 9.29 -2.01
CA ILE A 23 6.01 10.31 -1.79
C ILE A 23 4.58 9.74 -1.76
N GLY A 24 4.46 8.42 -1.74
CA GLY A 24 3.15 7.77 -1.58
C GLY A 24 2.37 7.56 -2.87
N ILE A 25 3.03 7.58 -4.02
CA ILE A 25 2.39 7.26 -5.31
C ILE A 25 2.48 5.77 -5.56
N ILE A 26 1.37 5.17 -5.96
CA ILE A 26 1.30 3.72 -6.20
C ILE A 26 1.97 3.38 -7.53
N LEU A 27 3.01 2.55 -7.45
CA LEU A 27 3.79 2.13 -8.62
C LEU A 27 3.35 0.77 -9.15
N ASP A 28 2.82 -0.08 -8.28
CA ASP A 28 2.34 -1.41 -8.64
C ASP A 28 1.39 -1.93 -7.56
N CYS A 29 0.57 -2.90 -7.92
CA CYS A 29 -0.31 -3.58 -6.98
C CYS A 29 -0.70 -4.96 -7.53
N ASN A 30 -1.22 -5.83 -6.67
CA ASN A 30 -1.74 -7.11 -7.14
C ASN A 30 -3.25 -7.01 -7.42
N SER A 31 -3.79 -8.06 -8.03
CA SER A 31 -5.22 -8.11 -8.36
C SER A 31 -6.09 -8.10 -7.12
N THR A 32 -5.62 -8.70 -6.03
CA THR A 32 -6.35 -8.69 -4.75
C THR A 32 -6.57 -7.26 -4.25
N TYR A 33 -5.54 -6.41 -4.36
CA TYR A 33 -5.66 -5.00 -3.99
C TYR A 33 -6.72 -4.29 -4.85
N ALA A 34 -6.63 -4.46 -6.16
CA ALA A 34 -7.55 -3.82 -7.09
C ALA A 34 -9.00 -4.28 -6.88
N VAL A 35 -9.21 -5.58 -6.75
CA VAL A 35 -10.54 -6.17 -6.54
C VAL A 35 -11.17 -5.68 -5.24
N ASN A 36 -10.39 -5.67 -4.15
CA ASN A 36 -10.90 -5.20 -2.85
C ASN A 36 -11.34 -3.75 -2.89
N LEU A 37 -10.66 -2.91 -3.67
CA LEU A 37 -11.00 -1.49 -3.79
C LEU A 37 -12.04 -1.22 -4.89
N GLY A 38 -12.32 -2.21 -5.74
CA GLY A 38 -13.31 -2.06 -6.81
C GLY A 38 -12.82 -1.30 -8.02
N TYR A 39 -11.51 -1.28 -8.24
CA TYR A 39 -10.90 -0.63 -9.40
C TYR A 39 -10.23 -1.64 -10.30
N VAL A 40 -9.98 -1.26 -11.55
CA VAL A 40 -9.03 -1.98 -12.38
C VAL A 40 -7.64 -1.40 -12.13
N LYS A 41 -6.60 -2.19 -12.36
CA LYS A 41 -5.23 -1.82 -12.02
C LYS A 41 -4.79 -0.50 -12.68
N SER A 42 -5.19 -0.27 -13.92
CA SER A 42 -4.82 0.95 -14.65
C SER A 42 -5.38 2.23 -14.00
N GLU A 43 -6.44 2.11 -13.22
CA GLU A 43 -7.03 3.24 -12.48
C GLU A 43 -6.29 3.50 -11.16
N ILE A 44 -5.46 2.56 -10.73
CA ILE A 44 -4.74 2.64 -9.45
C ILE A 44 -3.33 3.18 -9.63
N LEU A 45 -2.64 2.70 -10.67
CA LEU A 45 -1.23 3.06 -10.88
C LEU A 45 -1.07 4.55 -11.16
N GLY A 46 -0.09 5.14 -10.52
CA GLY A 46 0.20 6.57 -10.64
C GLY A 46 -0.62 7.45 -9.72
N LYS A 47 -1.50 6.88 -8.93
CA LYS A 47 -2.35 7.63 -7.99
C LYS A 47 -1.76 7.64 -6.59
N PRO A 48 -2.01 8.70 -5.81
CA PRO A 48 -1.58 8.72 -4.42
C PRO A 48 -2.42 7.76 -3.57
N ILE A 49 -1.78 7.19 -2.55
CA ILE A 49 -2.48 6.27 -1.64
C ILE A 49 -3.68 6.92 -0.95
N PHE A 50 -3.69 8.25 -0.84
CA PHE A 50 -4.78 8.99 -0.20
C PHE A 50 -6.11 8.88 -0.96
N GLU A 51 -6.08 8.56 -2.25
CA GLU A 51 -7.33 8.35 -3.00
C GLU A 51 -8.12 7.14 -2.51
N HIS A 52 -7.46 6.19 -1.86
CA HIS A 52 -8.10 4.98 -1.33
C HIS A 52 -8.36 5.08 0.17
N VAL A 53 -8.37 6.30 0.71
CA VAL A 53 -8.63 6.56 2.13
C VAL A 53 -9.66 7.67 2.22
N PRO A 54 -10.73 7.51 3.03
CA PRO A 54 -11.69 8.60 3.21
C PRO A 54 -11.01 9.79 3.87
N LYS A 55 -11.51 11.00 3.62
CA LYS A 55 -10.89 12.23 4.11
C LYS A 55 -10.63 12.21 5.61
N ASN A 56 -11.56 11.68 6.38
CA ASN A 56 -11.41 11.60 7.84
C ASN A 56 -10.35 10.60 8.29
N GLY A 57 -9.81 9.80 7.38
CA GLY A 57 -8.71 8.87 7.64
C GLY A 57 -7.36 9.36 7.17
N TRP A 58 -7.30 10.54 6.54
CA TRP A 58 -6.04 11.06 5.99
C TRP A 58 -4.98 11.33 7.06
N GLU A 59 -5.40 11.75 8.24
CA GLU A 59 -4.47 11.99 9.34
C GLU A 59 -3.76 10.69 9.77
N GLU A 60 -4.52 9.61 9.91
CA GLU A 60 -3.95 8.30 10.25
C GLU A 60 -2.98 7.80 9.16
N MET A 61 -3.35 7.99 7.90
CA MET A 61 -2.48 7.59 6.79
C MET A 61 -1.21 8.43 6.77
N ASN A 62 -1.33 9.72 7.03
CA ASN A 62 -0.18 10.63 7.09
C ASN A 62 0.76 10.23 8.23
N ASP A 63 0.23 9.88 9.39
CA ASP A 63 1.01 9.37 10.52
C ASP A 63 1.73 8.07 10.15
N SER A 64 1.06 7.21 9.40
CA SER A 64 1.66 5.96 8.92
C SER A 64 2.85 6.23 8.00
N LEU A 65 2.71 7.15 7.06
CA LEU A 65 3.82 7.56 6.19
C LEU A 65 4.97 8.15 6.98
N LYS A 66 4.66 8.98 7.96
CA LYS A 66 5.67 9.60 8.82
C LYS A 66 6.44 8.53 9.60
N THR A 67 5.72 7.57 10.18
CA THR A 67 6.34 6.46 10.91
C THR A 67 7.26 5.66 9.98
N TRP A 68 6.81 5.38 8.76
CA TRP A 68 7.64 4.68 7.80
C TRP A 68 8.91 5.45 7.47
N PHE A 69 8.82 6.77 7.22
CA PHE A 69 9.97 7.61 6.94
C PHE A 69 10.97 7.61 8.10
N GLU A 70 10.48 7.67 9.33
CA GLU A 70 11.33 7.76 10.51
C GLU A 70 11.95 6.43 10.91
N THR A 71 11.23 5.33 10.74
CA THR A 71 11.64 4.02 11.28
C THR A 71 11.98 2.99 10.20
N GLY A 72 11.61 3.24 8.96
CA GLY A 72 11.84 2.31 7.85
C GLY A 72 10.79 1.22 7.72
N LYS A 73 9.83 1.16 8.63
CA LYS A 73 8.77 0.12 8.56
C LYS A 73 7.52 0.58 9.29
N VAL A 74 6.40 -0.04 8.94
CA VAL A 74 5.13 0.10 9.66
C VAL A 74 4.64 -1.31 9.96
N THR A 75 4.21 -1.56 11.20
CA THR A 75 3.77 -2.87 11.64
C THR A 75 2.39 -2.73 12.29
N ASP A 76 1.47 -3.60 11.86
CA ASP A 76 0.14 -3.73 12.46
C ASP A 76 -0.64 -2.41 12.60
N ARG A 77 -0.52 -1.53 11.60
CA ARG A 77 -1.23 -0.26 11.59
C ARG A 77 -2.63 -0.46 11.01
N LYS A 78 -3.63 -0.11 11.78
CA LYS A 78 -5.02 -0.17 11.32
C LYS A 78 -5.36 1.11 10.55
N ILE A 79 -5.80 0.94 9.30
CA ILE A 79 -6.13 2.05 8.41
C ILE A 79 -7.54 1.80 7.85
N THR A 80 -8.32 2.86 7.74
CA THR A 80 -9.62 2.79 7.05
C THR A 80 -9.42 3.08 5.57
N PHE A 81 -9.90 2.16 4.73
CA PHE A 81 -9.82 2.28 3.27
C PHE A 81 -11.19 2.60 2.69
N SER A 82 -11.18 3.28 1.55
CA SER A 82 -12.38 3.66 0.81
C SER A 82 -12.35 3.00 -0.57
N ARG A 83 -13.43 2.28 -0.92
CA ARG A 83 -13.59 1.68 -2.23
C ARG A 83 -14.11 2.69 -3.25
N GLN A 84 -14.09 2.32 -4.52
CA GLN A 84 -14.62 3.15 -5.60
C GLN A 84 -16.08 3.54 -5.36
N ASP A 85 -16.87 2.64 -4.80
CA ASP A 85 -18.29 2.89 -4.52
C ASP A 85 -18.53 3.67 -3.23
N LYS A 86 -17.46 4.17 -2.60
CA LYS A 86 -17.46 4.94 -1.34
C LYS A 86 -17.72 4.10 -0.08
N SER A 87 -17.91 2.80 -0.21
CA SER A 87 -17.94 1.94 0.97
C SER A 87 -16.54 1.86 1.60
N ILE A 88 -16.49 1.58 2.90
CA ILE A 88 -15.23 1.56 3.64
C ILE A 88 -14.98 0.19 4.26
N PHE A 89 -13.71 -0.09 4.52
CA PHE A 89 -13.30 -1.26 5.30
C PHE A 89 -12.06 -0.94 6.10
N SER A 90 -11.83 -1.72 7.16
CA SER A 90 -10.61 -1.61 7.95
C SER A 90 -9.57 -2.58 7.42
N GLY A 91 -8.36 -2.10 7.24
CA GLY A 91 -7.23 -2.93 6.83
C GLY A 91 -6.11 -2.85 7.85
N LEU A 92 -5.41 -3.98 8.04
CA LEU A 92 -4.21 -4.03 8.86
C LEU A 92 -3.01 -3.93 7.94
N LEU A 93 -2.19 -2.91 8.12
CA LEU A 93 -1.14 -2.51 7.19
C LEU A 93 0.25 -2.85 7.73
N GLN A 94 1.05 -3.49 6.88
CA GLN A 94 2.47 -3.77 7.12
C GLN A 94 3.25 -3.17 5.95
N ALA A 95 4.25 -2.35 6.22
CA ALA A 95 5.06 -1.74 5.18
C ALA A 95 6.54 -1.91 5.50
N THR A 96 7.33 -2.26 4.48
CA THR A 96 8.78 -2.37 4.56
C THR A 96 9.42 -1.53 3.48
N SER A 97 10.55 -0.92 3.81
CA SER A 97 11.27 -0.04 2.90
C SER A 97 11.99 -0.82 1.81
N LEU A 98 12.07 -0.19 0.63
CA LEU A 98 12.87 -0.67 -0.49
C LEU A 98 14.00 0.31 -0.74
N TYR A 99 15.19 -0.23 -0.97
CA TYR A 99 16.39 0.56 -1.24
C TYR A 99 17.00 0.13 -2.57
N ASP A 100 17.65 1.07 -3.26
CA ASP A 100 18.40 0.74 -4.47
C ASP A 100 19.79 0.20 -4.10
N GLU A 101 20.62 -0.06 -5.11
CA GLU A 101 21.97 -0.60 -4.93
C GLU A 101 22.86 0.34 -4.11
N ASN A 102 22.57 1.64 -4.15
CA ASN A 102 23.32 2.66 -3.42
C ASN A 102 22.73 2.96 -2.05
N LYS A 103 21.78 2.14 -1.58
CA LYS A 103 21.09 2.27 -0.30
C LYS A 103 20.21 3.52 -0.20
N ASN A 104 19.78 4.06 -1.33
CA ASN A 104 18.81 5.16 -1.36
C ASN A 104 17.40 4.59 -1.22
N LEU A 105 16.58 5.25 -0.41
CA LEU A 105 15.19 4.86 -0.23
C LEU A 105 14.42 5.14 -1.52
N ILE A 106 13.83 4.10 -2.12
CA ILE A 106 13.08 4.25 -3.36
C ILE A 106 11.57 4.01 -3.17
N GLY A 107 11.16 3.52 -2.03
CA GLY A 107 9.74 3.30 -1.76
C GLY A 107 9.51 2.23 -0.72
N SER A 108 8.30 1.66 -0.72
CA SER A 108 7.98 0.56 0.17
C SER A 108 7.10 -0.48 -0.52
N ASN A 109 7.18 -1.70 -0.01
CA ASN A 109 6.18 -2.74 -0.25
C ASN A 109 5.20 -2.69 0.92
N THR A 110 3.91 -2.66 0.61
CA THR A 110 2.85 -2.62 1.61
C THR A 110 1.95 -3.83 1.43
N VAL A 111 1.70 -4.54 2.52
CA VAL A 111 0.75 -5.64 2.57
C VAL A 111 -0.40 -5.21 3.48
N ILE A 112 -1.63 -5.46 3.03
CA ILE A 112 -2.83 -5.04 3.76
C ILE A 112 -3.74 -6.25 3.90
N PHE A 113 -4.13 -6.53 5.15
CA PHE A 113 -5.11 -7.57 5.46
C PHE A 113 -6.46 -6.91 5.70
N ASN A 114 -7.47 -7.33 4.93
CA ASN A 114 -8.83 -6.83 5.11
C ASN A 114 -9.42 -7.47 6.37
N LEU A 115 -9.82 -6.64 7.33
CA LEU A 115 -10.31 -7.08 8.63
C LEU A 115 -11.83 -7.31 8.67
N THR A 116 -12.55 -7.07 7.59
CA THR A 116 -14.02 -7.22 7.57
C THR A 116 -14.48 -8.63 7.17
#